data_d7817e4c2f7189c4de8f8a28accba22f
#
_entry.id   d7817e4c2f7189c4de8f8a28accba22f
#
_cell.length_a   1.000
_cell.length_b   1.000
_cell.length_c   1.000
_cell.angle_alpha   90.00
_cell.angle_beta   90.00
_cell.angle_gamma   90.00
#
_symmetry.space_group_name_H-M   'P 1'
#
loop_
_entity.id
_entity.type
_entity.pdbx_description
1 polymer ?
#
loop_
_entity_poly.entity_id
_entity_poly.type
_entity_poly.pdbx_seq_one_letter_code
_entity_poly.pdbx_strand_id
1 'polypeptide(L)'
;DAEAKDMLALLVFTLRDIANGIDESTIAWEKRDYWMKAEEFRTKWGWTHRMSAELERLIFAESWDDLPAVMVKLFPYFSDIKVNKITRKDQAWLGCYQELLSERN
;
A
#
# COMPACT_ATOMS: atom_id res chain seq x y z
N ASP A 1 -9.60 -15.52 8.98
CA ASP A 1 -10.48 -14.63 9.72
C ASP A 1 -10.89 -13.48 8.84
N ALA A 2 -12.21 -13.25 8.73
CA ALA A 2 -12.76 -12.24 7.82
C ALA A 2 -12.30 -10.83 8.17
N GLU A 3 -12.20 -10.50 9.45
CA GLU A 3 -11.74 -9.17 9.87
C GLU A 3 -10.28 -8.95 9.48
N ALA A 4 -9.44 -9.95 9.69
CA ALA A 4 -8.04 -9.84 9.31
C ALA A 4 -7.88 -9.66 7.80
N LYS A 5 -8.69 -10.36 7.00
CA LYS A 5 -8.65 -10.21 5.55
C LYS A 5 -9.08 -8.83 5.12
N ASP A 6 -10.09 -8.25 5.77
CA ASP A 6 -10.54 -6.88 5.49
C ASP A 6 -9.42 -5.89 5.82
N MET A 7 -8.72 -6.09 6.93
CA MET A 7 -7.63 -5.20 7.32
C MET A 7 -6.47 -5.27 6.34
N LEU A 8 -6.16 -6.46 5.85
CA LEU A 8 -5.11 -6.63 4.83
C LEU A 8 -5.49 -5.93 3.53
N ALA A 9 -6.74 -6.04 3.12
CA ALA A 9 -7.22 -5.36 1.92
C ALA A 9 -7.16 -3.85 2.08
N LEU A 10 -7.48 -3.34 3.27
CA LEU A 10 -7.34 -1.91 3.55
C LEU A 10 -5.89 -1.48 3.41
N LEU A 11 -4.96 -2.30 3.89
CA LEU A 11 -3.53 -2.01 3.76
C LEU A 11 -3.14 -1.89 2.29
N VAL A 12 -3.65 -2.79 1.42
CA VAL A 12 -3.38 -2.70 -0.02
C VAL A 12 -3.88 -1.37 -0.58
N PHE A 13 -5.12 -0.98 -0.26
CA PHE A 13 -5.67 0.28 -0.72
C PHE A 13 -4.87 1.47 -0.20
N THR A 14 -4.45 1.43 1.05
CA THR A 14 -3.65 2.50 1.65
C THR A 14 -2.32 2.64 0.93
N LEU A 15 -1.64 1.52 0.67
CA LEU A 15 -0.36 1.55 -0.04
C LEU A 15 -0.52 2.05 -1.48
N ARG A 16 -1.61 1.67 -2.15
CA ARG A 16 -1.91 2.19 -3.49
C ARG A 16 -2.12 3.70 -3.47
N ASP A 17 -2.85 4.20 -2.48
CA ASP A 17 -3.10 5.64 -2.37
C ASP A 17 -1.79 6.40 -2.16
N ILE A 18 -0.91 5.87 -1.31
CA ILE A 18 0.40 6.48 -1.10
C ILE A 18 1.19 6.48 -2.41
N ALA A 19 1.22 5.34 -3.10
CA ALA A 19 1.97 5.21 -4.36
C ALA A 19 1.45 6.19 -5.41
N ASN A 20 0.13 6.33 -5.53
CA ASN A 20 -0.45 7.27 -6.48
C ASN A 20 -0.12 8.71 -6.13
N GLY A 21 -0.14 9.07 -4.85
CA GLY A 21 0.23 10.40 -4.40
C GLY A 21 1.69 10.72 -4.68
N ILE A 22 2.56 9.72 -4.51
CA ILE A 22 3.98 9.86 -4.83
C ILE A 22 4.16 10.12 -6.33
N ASP A 23 3.46 9.37 -7.18
CA ASP A 23 3.55 9.55 -8.62
C ASP A 23 3.10 10.95 -9.02
N GLU A 24 1.99 11.43 -8.48
CA GLU A 24 1.50 12.76 -8.78
C GLU A 24 2.50 13.84 -8.38
N SER A 25 3.10 13.70 -7.20
CA SER A 25 4.08 14.66 -6.72
C SER A 25 5.34 14.67 -7.58
N THR A 26 5.82 13.49 -7.98
CA THR A 26 7.03 13.42 -8.79
C THR A 26 6.81 13.99 -10.18
N ILE A 27 5.65 13.77 -10.78
CA ILE A 27 5.32 14.36 -12.06
C ILE A 27 5.30 15.88 -11.96
N ALA A 28 4.71 16.41 -10.88
CA ALA A 28 4.66 17.86 -10.67
C ALA A 28 6.07 18.45 -10.53
N TRP A 29 6.94 17.77 -9.80
CA TRP A 29 8.32 18.22 -9.63
C TRP A 29 9.11 18.17 -10.92
N GLU A 30 8.91 17.12 -11.73
CA GLU A 30 9.57 17.00 -13.03
C GLU A 30 9.17 18.13 -13.98
N LYS A 31 7.92 18.54 -13.93
CA LYS A 31 7.45 19.67 -14.73
C LYS A 31 8.11 20.98 -14.34
N ARG A 32 8.66 21.06 -13.11
CA ARG A 32 9.37 22.23 -12.60
C ARG A 32 10.89 22.06 -12.66
N ASP A 33 11.34 21.05 -13.37
CA ASP A 33 12.76 20.70 -13.50
C ASP A 33 13.44 20.30 -12.19
N TYR A 34 12.67 19.78 -11.23
CA TYR A 34 13.21 19.27 -9.97
C TYR A 34 13.46 17.77 -10.07
N TRP A 35 14.30 17.38 -11.03
CA TRP A 35 14.52 15.97 -11.35
C TRP A 35 15.17 15.17 -10.22
N MET A 36 16.16 15.76 -9.56
CA MET A 36 16.83 15.08 -8.47
C MET A 36 15.91 14.81 -7.30
N LYS A 37 15.07 15.81 -6.99
CA LYS A 37 14.11 15.69 -5.90
C LYS A 37 13.08 14.62 -6.20
N ALA A 38 12.60 14.57 -7.44
CA ALA A 38 11.65 13.56 -7.88
C ALA A 38 12.26 12.16 -7.78
N GLU A 39 13.52 12.00 -8.19
CA GLU A 39 14.22 10.72 -8.13
C GLU A 39 14.42 10.25 -6.69
N GLU A 40 14.81 11.14 -5.81
CA GLU A 40 14.98 10.82 -4.40
C GLU A 40 13.67 10.34 -3.78
N PHE A 41 12.56 11.00 -4.15
CA PHE A 41 11.25 10.65 -3.64
C PHE A 41 10.81 9.28 -4.14
N ARG A 42 11.02 9.00 -5.43
CA ARG A 42 10.72 7.69 -6.00
C ARG A 42 11.51 6.58 -5.30
N THR A 43 12.78 6.84 -5.05
CA THR A 43 13.65 5.87 -4.38
C THR A 43 13.16 5.59 -2.96
N LYS A 44 12.80 6.64 -2.24
CA LYS A 44 12.36 6.49 -0.86
C LYS A 44 11.04 5.75 -0.74
N TRP A 45 10.10 6.02 -1.64
CA TRP A 45 8.73 5.51 -1.50
C TRP A 45 8.33 4.42 -2.51
N GLY A 46 9.27 4.01 -3.38
CA GLY A 46 8.99 2.99 -4.39
C GLY A 46 8.51 1.66 -3.82
N TRP A 47 8.85 1.38 -2.56
CA TRP A 47 8.42 0.15 -1.91
C TRP A 47 6.89 0.04 -1.81
N THR A 48 6.17 1.18 -1.82
CA THR A 48 4.71 1.14 -1.70
C THR A 48 4.07 0.45 -2.90
N HIS A 49 4.59 0.69 -4.10
CA HIS A 49 4.12 -0.02 -5.30
C HIS A 49 4.40 -1.52 -5.20
N ARG A 50 5.62 -1.89 -4.81
CA ARG A 50 6.02 -3.29 -4.74
C ARG A 50 5.19 -4.05 -3.71
N MET A 51 5.04 -3.46 -2.52
CA MET A 51 4.34 -4.14 -1.44
C MET A 51 2.84 -4.23 -1.68
N SER A 52 2.23 -3.20 -2.28
CA SER A 52 0.80 -3.28 -2.60
C SER A 52 0.54 -4.38 -3.62
N ALA A 53 1.40 -4.51 -4.63
CA ALA A 53 1.27 -5.57 -5.64
C ALA A 53 1.50 -6.96 -5.04
N GLU A 54 2.48 -7.08 -4.16
CA GLU A 54 2.79 -8.36 -3.53
C GLU A 54 1.66 -8.84 -2.61
N LEU A 55 1.11 -7.91 -1.79
CA LEU A 55 -0.02 -8.25 -0.94
C LEU A 55 -1.26 -8.56 -1.75
N GLU A 56 -1.51 -7.81 -2.84
CA GLU A 56 -2.63 -8.07 -3.72
C GLU A 56 -2.56 -9.47 -4.30
N ARG A 57 -1.39 -9.88 -4.80
CA ARG A 57 -1.22 -11.23 -5.33
C ARG A 57 -1.46 -12.30 -4.28
N LEU A 58 -0.95 -12.07 -3.08
CA LEU A 58 -1.15 -13.00 -1.98
C LEU A 58 -2.63 -13.17 -1.67
N ILE A 59 -3.37 -12.06 -1.61
CA ILE A 59 -4.80 -12.08 -1.32
C ILE A 59 -5.57 -12.77 -2.44
N PHE A 60 -5.28 -12.45 -3.69
CA PHE A 60 -5.99 -13.04 -4.83
C PHE A 60 -5.72 -14.53 -4.97
N ALA A 61 -4.51 -14.97 -4.62
CA ALA A 61 -4.14 -16.39 -4.66
C ALA A 61 -4.52 -17.12 -3.38
N GLU A 62 -5.01 -16.40 -2.37
CA GLU A 62 -5.33 -16.97 -1.06
C GLU A 62 -4.13 -17.69 -0.43
N SER A 63 -2.94 -17.15 -0.66
CA SER A 63 -1.69 -17.72 -0.17
C SER A 63 -1.38 -17.24 1.26
N TRP A 64 -2.31 -17.46 2.16
CA TRP A 64 -2.22 -16.94 3.52
C TRP A 64 -0.99 -17.45 4.29
N ASP A 65 -0.48 -18.60 3.91
CA ASP A 65 0.73 -19.16 4.54
C ASP A 65 1.97 -18.31 4.26
N ASP A 66 1.95 -17.53 3.19
CA ASP A 66 3.06 -16.64 2.84
C ASP A 66 2.99 -15.29 3.52
N LEU A 67 1.88 -15.01 4.21
CA LEU A 67 1.67 -13.71 4.82
C LEU A 67 2.76 -13.31 5.82
N PRO A 68 3.19 -14.19 6.74
CA PRO A 68 4.23 -13.77 7.70
C PRO A 68 5.51 -13.30 7.02
N ALA A 69 5.94 -13.95 5.94
CA ALA A 69 7.14 -13.56 5.23
C ALA A 69 7.00 -12.17 4.59
N VAL A 70 5.82 -11.89 4.01
CA VAL A 70 5.55 -10.59 3.41
C VAL A 70 5.51 -9.51 4.47
N MET A 71 4.89 -9.77 5.62
CA MET A 71 4.80 -8.79 6.69
C MET A 71 6.17 -8.46 7.26
N VAL A 72 7.07 -9.44 7.35
CA VAL A 72 8.43 -9.18 7.79
C VAL A 72 9.14 -8.19 6.87
N LYS A 73 8.93 -8.31 5.57
CA LYS A 73 9.51 -7.37 4.60
C LYS A 73 8.93 -5.97 4.78
N LEU A 74 7.68 -5.89 5.19
CA LEU A 74 6.97 -4.61 5.29
C LEU A 74 7.29 -3.86 6.58
N PHE A 75 7.56 -4.57 7.66
CA PHE A 75 7.76 -3.94 8.98
C PHE A 75 8.77 -2.80 8.99
N PRO A 76 9.94 -2.92 8.34
CA PRO A 76 10.91 -1.82 8.38
C PRO A 76 10.39 -0.51 7.81
N TYR A 77 9.40 -0.59 6.92
CA TYR A 77 8.85 0.60 6.27
C TYR A 77 7.75 1.27 7.09
N PHE A 78 7.22 0.59 8.10
CA PHE A 78 6.12 1.16 8.90
C PHE A 78 6.53 2.41 9.65
N SER A 79 7.80 2.56 9.97
CA SER A 79 8.28 3.77 10.64
C SER A 79 8.13 5.02 9.76
N ASP A 80 8.05 4.84 8.45
CA ASP A 80 7.87 5.95 7.51
C ASP A 80 6.41 6.34 7.34
N ILE A 81 5.49 5.52 7.84
CA ILE A 81 4.05 5.76 7.72
C ILE A 81 3.52 6.24 9.05
N LYS A 82 2.92 7.42 9.06
CA LYS A 82 2.34 7.95 10.29
C LYS A 82 0.99 7.29 10.52
N VAL A 83 0.88 6.61 11.65
CA VAL A 83 -0.30 5.83 11.99
C VAL A 83 -1.58 6.68 12.01
N ASN A 84 -1.48 7.93 12.42
CA ASN A 84 -2.64 8.79 12.51
C ASN A 84 -3.32 9.06 11.16
N LYS A 85 -2.64 8.80 10.06
CA LYS A 85 -3.25 8.92 8.73
C LYS A 85 -4.11 7.71 8.37
N ILE A 86 -3.91 6.61 9.08
CA ILE A 86 -4.60 5.36 8.82
C ILE A 86 -5.89 5.28 9.61
N THR A 87 -5.95 5.94 10.76
CA THR A 87 -7.08 5.86 11.67
C THR A 87 -8.13 6.93 11.36
N ARG A 88 -8.73 6.87 10.18
CA ARG A 88 -9.72 7.86 9.77
C ARG A 88 -11.06 7.66 10.48
N LYS A 89 -11.49 6.42 10.54
CA LYS A 89 -12.76 6.03 11.14
C LYS A 89 -12.62 4.68 11.75
N ASP A 90 -13.42 4.44 12.78
CA ASP A 90 -13.52 3.11 13.35
C ASP A 90 -14.00 2.15 12.27
N GLN A 91 -13.37 1.00 12.20
CA GLN A 91 -13.76 -0.07 11.30
C GLN A 91 -13.73 0.32 9.81
N ALA A 92 -12.77 1.19 9.44
CA ALA A 92 -12.58 1.57 8.04
C ALA A 92 -12.27 0.36 7.14
N TRP A 93 -11.84 -0.76 7.73
CA TRP A 93 -11.49 -1.97 6.99
C TRP A 93 -12.70 -2.80 6.58
N LEU A 94 -13.88 -2.52 7.13
CA LEU A 94 -15.07 -3.34 6.85
C LEU A 94 -15.36 -3.38 5.36
N GLY A 95 -15.48 -4.59 4.83
CA GLY A 95 -15.81 -4.80 3.43
C GLY A 95 -14.65 -4.64 2.46
N CYS A 96 -13.48 -4.22 2.92
CA CYS A 96 -12.34 -3.99 2.03
C CYS A 96 -11.89 -5.25 1.31
N TYR A 97 -11.98 -6.41 1.95
CA TYR A 97 -11.58 -7.66 1.33
C TYR A 97 -12.47 -7.97 0.12
N GLN A 98 -13.77 -7.84 0.28
CA GLN A 98 -14.71 -8.09 -0.83
C GLN A 98 -14.53 -7.05 -1.93
N GLU A 99 -14.31 -5.81 -1.57
CA GLU A 99 -14.05 -4.75 -2.54
C GLU A 99 -12.81 -5.06 -3.37
N LEU A 100 -11.74 -5.48 -2.72
CA LEU A 100 -10.50 -5.82 -3.42
C LEU A 100 -10.69 -7.03 -4.33
N LEU A 101 -11.39 -8.07 -3.84
CA LEU A 101 -11.63 -9.26 -4.64
C LEU A 101 -12.44 -8.96 -5.90
N SER A 102 -13.33 -7.96 -5.84
CA SER A 102 -14.14 -7.60 -7.01
C SER A 102 -13.26 -7.12 -8.17
N GLU A 103 -12.06 -6.63 -7.90
CA GLU A 103 -11.13 -6.19 -8.95
C GLU A 103 -10.50 -7.36 -9.69
N ARG A 104 -10.55 -8.56 -9.10
CA ARG A 104 -9.93 -9.75 -9.69
C ARG A 104 -10.70 -10.23 -10.92
N ASN A 105 -11.97 -9.92 -11.02
CA ASN A 105 -12.84 -10.38 -12.11
C ASN A 105 -12.85 -9.44 -13.30
#